data_146ef5f3ce82f0b239ee9c4e19e70c68
#
_entry.id   146ef5f3ce82f0b239ee9c4e19e70c68
#
_cell.length_a   1.000
_cell.length_b   1.000
_cell.length_c   1.000
_cell.angle_alpha   90.00
_cell.angle_beta   90.00
_cell.angle_gamma   90.00
#
_symmetry.space_group_name_H-M   'P 1'
#
loop_
_entity.id
_entity.type
_entity.pdbx_description
1 polymer ?
#
loop_
_entity_poly.entity_id
_entity_poly.type
_entity_poly.pdbx_seq_one_letter_code
_entity_poly.pdbx_strand_id
1 'polypeptide(L)'
;AGAAVITGTWLFAAVLLLTILILIFSAGSVVLSGKKAVIKLHLPKASERMECFHGKMYLENQSAWPVFGGAGVLRWENLFTGEKGEIPLSFSLGGKEKQVIGFETGSSWCGCIRFCFSDWKCQDFFRVFSLKRKADTCAYTVVMPERQKGELSLFTREGFDMESFRYSGSRPGDDPGETYDIREYRSGDSIRQIHWKLSGKLDDIMIREKSFPVDDTVLILAEAFQADRDPQRAETVAEVFSAVLQSFMEKKISCQAGVYDHSTGKFRLEKIRTEEDRENILYRFLRYGSDAKTPVTVREYLKDPGIQNFANYVYITGDPQDKEAELLAAKGEVTIVGCGTGGRDSGGEQVLWKYGSQNPKDSQKQHMENNCPVSCWKLH
;
A
#
# COMPACT_ATOMS: atom_id res chain seq x y z
N ALA A 1 19.08 -19.04 -78.51
CA ALA A 1 18.88 -17.80 -77.73
C ALA A 1 17.41 -17.62 -77.27
N GLY A 2 16.41 -17.85 -78.12
CA GLY A 2 14.99 -17.65 -77.79
C GLY A 2 14.50 -18.54 -76.61
N ALA A 3 14.87 -19.83 -76.57
CA ALA A 3 14.46 -20.74 -75.47
C ALA A 3 15.04 -20.34 -74.11
N ALA A 4 16.27 -19.83 -74.08
CA ALA A 4 16.90 -19.37 -72.80
C ALA A 4 16.24 -18.09 -72.25
N VAL A 5 15.74 -17.19 -73.10
CA VAL A 5 15.00 -16.00 -72.72
C VAL A 5 13.62 -16.38 -72.18
N ILE A 6 12.91 -17.30 -72.82
CA ILE A 6 11.60 -17.79 -72.40
C ILE A 6 11.70 -18.52 -71.04
N THR A 7 12.71 -19.39 -70.85
CA THR A 7 12.88 -20.08 -69.56
C THR A 7 13.26 -19.11 -68.46
N GLY A 8 14.04 -18.06 -68.74
CA GLY A 8 14.37 -17.01 -67.77
C GLY A 8 13.14 -16.20 -67.30
N THR A 9 12.23 -15.86 -68.24
CA THR A 9 10.98 -15.14 -67.94
C THR A 9 10.03 -15.99 -67.05
N TRP A 10 9.90 -17.30 -67.36
CA TRP A 10 9.09 -18.21 -66.53
C TRP A 10 9.62 -18.43 -65.15
N LEU A 11 10.94 -18.54 -64.97
CA LEU A 11 11.58 -18.62 -63.66
C LEU A 11 11.37 -17.35 -62.82
N PHE A 12 11.53 -16.19 -63.45
CA PHE A 12 11.27 -14.92 -62.79
C PHE A 12 9.81 -14.79 -62.40
N ALA A 13 8.86 -15.12 -63.23
CA ALA A 13 7.46 -15.11 -62.87
C ALA A 13 7.10 -16.11 -61.82
N ALA A 14 7.71 -17.29 -61.75
CA ALA A 14 7.51 -18.29 -60.71
C ALA A 14 8.05 -17.80 -59.36
N VAL A 15 9.23 -17.19 -59.34
CA VAL A 15 9.81 -16.61 -58.11
C VAL A 15 8.95 -15.46 -57.62
N LEU A 16 8.47 -14.60 -58.46
CA LEU A 16 7.57 -13.51 -58.12
C LEU A 16 6.26 -14.03 -57.51
N LEU A 17 5.64 -15.02 -58.14
CA LEU A 17 4.43 -15.65 -57.62
C LEU A 17 4.65 -16.29 -56.27
N LEU A 18 5.78 -17.01 -56.09
CA LEU A 18 6.14 -17.64 -54.81
C LEU A 18 6.32 -16.59 -53.68
N THR A 19 7.00 -15.48 -53.99
CA THR A 19 7.18 -14.39 -52.99
C THR A 19 5.83 -13.77 -52.61
N ILE A 20 4.93 -13.55 -53.56
CA ILE A 20 3.58 -13.05 -53.24
C ILE A 20 2.80 -14.05 -52.39
N LEU A 21 2.85 -15.34 -52.68
CA LEU A 21 2.20 -16.37 -51.87
C LEU A 21 2.76 -16.43 -50.46
N ILE A 22 4.07 -16.32 -50.27
CA ILE A 22 4.72 -16.25 -48.97
C ILE A 22 4.25 -15.03 -48.19
N LEU A 23 4.15 -13.86 -48.80
CA LEU A 23 3.65 -12.64 -48.15
C LEU A 23 2.19 -12.77 -47.75
N ILE A 24 1.33 -13.33 -48.62
CA ILE A 24 -0.08 -13.58 -48.29
C ILE A 24 -0.21 -14.56 -47.13
N PHE A 25 0.56 -15.65 -47.15
CA PHE A 25 0.59 -16.64 -46.06
C PHE A 25 1.08 -16.01 -44.76
N SER A 26 2.13 -15.19 -44.83
CA SER A 26 2.69 -14.47 -43.68
C SER A 26 1.67 -13.52 -43.07
N ALA A 27 0.99 -12.70 -43.88
CA ALA A 27 -0.08 -11.82 -43.42
C ALA A 27 -1.26 -12.60 -42.81
N GLY A 28 -1.67 -13.70 -43.45
CA GLY A 28 -2.71 -14.59 -42.89
C GLY A 28 -2.33 -15.22 -41.56
N SER A 29 -1.06 -15.62 -41.43
CA SER A 29 -0.55 -16.20 -40.19
C SER A 29 -0.67 -15.25 -38.98
N VAL A 30 -0.35 -13.97 -39.13
CA VAL A 30 -0.49 -12.95 -38.07
C VAL A 30 -1.95 -12.76 -37.67
N VAL A 31 -2.88 -12.81 -38.61
CA VAL A 31 -4.31 -12.67 -38.31
C VAL A 31 -4.82 -13.86 -37.47
N LEU A 32 -4.34 -15.06 -37.74
CA LEU A 32 -4.72 -16.27 -37.00
C LEU A 32 -3.96 -16.43 -35.67
N SER A 33 -2.69 -16.00 -35.66
CA SER A 33 -1.83 -16.06 -34.49
C SER A 33 -2.33 -15.16 -33.35
N GLY A 34 -2.16 -15.61 -32.12
CA GLY A 34 -2.43 -14.82 -30.92
C GLY A 34 -3.91 -14.54 -30.63
N LYS A 35 -4.87 -14.98 -31.48
CA LYS A 35 -6.31 -14.79 -31.19
C LYS A 35 -6.77 -15.47 -29.91
N LYS A 36 -6.17 -16.61 -29.57
CA LYS A 36 -6.48 -17.42 -28.39
C LYS A 36 -5.29 -17.46 -27.41
N ALA A 37 -4.46 -16.44 -27.44
CA ALA A 37 -3.38 -16.30 -26.45
C ALA A 37 -3.97 -15.80 -25.13
N VAL A 38 -3.67 -16.53 -24.05
CA VAL A 38 -4.04 -16.17 -22.68
C VAL A 38 -2.77 -15.78 -21.94
N ILE A 39 -2.78 -14.61 -21.35
CA ILE A 39 -1.65 -14.07 -20.59
C ILE A 39 -2.13 -13.81 -19.16
N LYS A 40 -1.40 -14.35 -18.17
CA LYS A 40 -1.69 -14.15 -16.74
C LYS A 40 -0.43 -13.71 -16.02
N LEU A 41 -0.56 -12.75 -15.14
CA LEU A 41 0.51 -12.30 -14.25
C LEU A 41 0.32 -12.90 -12.87
N HIS A 42 1.41 -13.37 -12.28
CA HIS A 42 1.45 -13.85 -10.91
C HIS A 42 2.61 -13.18 -10.18
N LEU A 43 2.28 -12.55 -9.05
CA LEU A 43 3.21 -11.83 -8.20
C LEU A 43 3.06 -12.34 -6.76
N PRO A 44 4.07 -12.24 -5.91
CA PRO A 44 3.90 -12.46 -4.48
C PRO A 44 2.91 -11.45 -3.92
N LYS A 45 2.17 -11.83 -2.88
CA LYS A 45 1.20 -10.93 -2.23
C LYS A 45 1.90 -9.71 -1.61
N ALA A 46 3.02 -9.97 -0.94
CA ALA A 46 3.85 -8.95 -0.29
C ALA A 46 5.33 -9.27 -0.50
N SER A 47 6.15 -8.23 -0.45
CA SER A 47 7.62 -8.28 -0.46
C SER A 47 8.15 -7.22 0.51
N GLU A 48 9.39 -7.35 0.93
CA GLU A 48 10.05 -6.33 1.73
C GLU A 48 10.66 -5.23 0.84
N ARG A 49 10.82 -4.04 1.40
CA ARG A 49 11.50 -2.93 0.72
C ARG A 49 12.95 -3.30 0.42
N MET A 50 13.48 -2.82 -0.70
CA MET A 50 14.84 -3.07 -1.17
C MET A 50 15.13 -4.55 -1.50
N GLU A 51 14.19 -5.45 -1.33
CA GLU A 51 14.31 -6.83 -1.76
C GLU A 51 13.80 -7.04 -3.18
N CYS A 52 14.54 -7.87 -3.94
CA CYS A 52 14.06 -8.30 -5.25
C CYS A 52 13.02 -9.39 -5.09
N PHE A 53 11.90 -9.25 -5.75
CA PHE A 53 10.88 -10.29 -5.83
C PHE A 53 10.71 -10.79 -7.27
N HIS A 54 10.32 -12.06 -7.37
CA HIS A 54 10.14 -12.72 -8.65
C HIS A 54 8.69 -12.69 -9.09
N GLY A 55 8.44 -12.03 -10.22
CA GLY A 55 7.17 -12.11 -10.94
C GLY A 55 7.21 -13.21 -12.00
N LYS A 56 6.06 -13.80 -12.27
CA LYS A 56 5.89 -14.81 -13.33
C LYS A 56 4.77 -14.40 -14.27
N MET A 57 5.05 -14.41 -15.56
CA MET A 57 4.06 -14.23 -16.60
C MET A 57 3.82 -15.58 -17.29
N TYR A 58 2.60 -16.07 -17.16
CA TYR A 58 2.15 -17.30 -17.80
C TYR A 58 1.54 -16.96 -19.14
N LEU A 59 2.11 -17.54 -20.18
CA LEU A 59 1.67 -17.38 -21.55
C LEU A 59 1.14 -18.73 -22.05
N GLU A 60 -0.07 -18.76 -22.58
CA GLU A 60 -0.68 -19.96 -23.14
C GLU A 60 -1.26 -19.64 -24.50
N ASN A 61 -0.80 -20.34 -25.53
CA ASN A 61 -1.40 -20.28 -26.85
C ASN A 61 -2.38 -21.44 -27.03
N GLN A 62 -3.67 -21.16 -26.96
CA GLN A 62 -4.71 -22.19 -27.15
C GLN A 62 -5.01 -22.51 -28.63
N SER A 63 -4.35 -21.79 -29.54
CA SER A 63 -4.50 -22.01 -30.99
C SER A 63 -3.46 -23.00 -31.52
N ALA A 64 -3.76 -23.65 -32.64
CA ALA A 64 -2.78 -24.47 -33.35
C ALA A 64 -1.73 -23.62 -34.08
N TRP A 65 -2.02 -22.35 -34.35
CA TRP A 65 -1.13 -21.43 -35.05
C TRP A 65 -0.09 -20.86 -34.09
N PRO A 66 1.20 -20.93 -34.43
CA PRO A 66 2.25 -20.38 -33.57
C PRO A 66 2.23 -18.84 -33.57
N VAL A 67 2.70 -18.25 -32.49
CA VAL A 67 3.07 -16.84 -32.34
C VAL A 67 4.57 -16.75 -32.55
N PHE A 68 5.01 -16.36 -33.75
CA PHE A 68 6.44 -16.29 -34.05
C PHE A 68 7.16 -15.14 -33.35
N GLY A 69 6.47 -14.02 -33.15
CA GLY A 69 6.99 -12.87 -32.40
C GLY A 69 5.89 -12.17 -31.64
N GLY A 70 5.95 -12.25 -30.33
CA GLY A 70 5.16 -11.45 -29.41
C GLY A 70 6.03 -10.37 -28.79
N ALA A 71 5.62 -9.12 -28.85
CA ALA A 71 6.32 -8.01 -28.20
C ALA A 71 5.33 -7.10 -27.49
N GLY A 72 5.58 -6.82 -26.22
CA GLY A 72 4.72 -5.96 -25.42
C GLY A 72 5.49 -5.28 -24.30
N VAL A 73 4.81 -4.45 -23.57
CA VAL A 73 5.40 -3.70 -22.45
C VAL A 73 4.60 -3.99 -21.20
N LEU A 74 5.27 -4.54 -20.19
CA LEU A 74 4.74 -4.67 -18.86
C LEU A 74 4.94 -3.34 -18.15
N ARG A 75 3.85 -2.62 -17.88
CA ARG A 75 3.87 -1.35 -17.14
C ARG A 75 3.66 -1.60 -15.68
N TRP A 76 4.40 -0.90 -14.86
CA TRP A 76 4.18 -0.91 -13.43
C TRP A 76 4.03 0.50 -12.88
N GLU A 77 3.26 0.62 -11.81
CA GLU A 77 3.01 1.87 -11.10
C GLU A 77 2.89 1.57 -9.61
N ASN A 78 3.68 2.27 -8.80
CA ASN A 78 3.47 2.31 -7.36
C ASN A 78 2.34 3.30 -7.08
N LEU A 79 1.19 2.79 -6.66
CA LEU A 79 -0.01 3.58 -6.44
C LEU A 79 0.13 4.55 -5.26
N PHE A 80 1.03 4.26 -4.32
CA PHE A 80 1.24 5.05 -3.11
C PHE A 80 2.21 6.22 -3.37
N THR A 81 3.28 6.01 -4.10
CA THR A 81 4.30 7.02 -4.39
C THR A 81 4.13 7.68 -5.76
N GLY A 82 3.38 7.07 -6.64
CA GLY A 82 3.18 7.54 -8.02
C GLY A 82 4.32 7.21 -8.98
N GLU A 83 5.36 6.48 -8.54
CA GLU A 83 6.43 6.02 -9.42
C GLU A 83 5.93 5.05 -10.48
N LYS A 84 6.49 5.14 -11.68
CA LYS A 84 6.09 4.34 -12.83
C LYS A 84 7.30 3.84 -13.59
N GLY A 85 7.14 2.68 -14.23
CA GLY A 85 8.17 2.17 -15.12
C GLY A 85 7.60 1.19 -16.14
N GLU A 86 8.46 0.82 -17.08
CA GLU A 86 8.10 -0.04 -18.20
C GLU A 86 9.16 -1.12 -18.40
N ILE A 87 8.70 -2.34 -18.69
CA ILE A 87 9.53 -3.51 -18.94
C ILE A 87 9.19 -4.02 -20.31
N PRO A 88 10.06 -3.89 -21.31
CA PRO A 88 9.84 -4.49 -22.62
C PRO A 88 9.96 -6.01 -22.50
N LEU A 89 8.98 -6.71 -23.02
CA LEU A 89 8.94 -8.16 -23.04
C LEU A 89 8.81 -8.64 -24.48
N SER A 90 9.54 -9.70 -24.83
CA SER A 90 9.43 -10.40 -26.09
C SER A 90 9.32 -11.90 -25.85
N PHE A 91 8.48 -12.57 -26.63
CA PHE A 91 8.24 -14.00 -26.50
C PHE A 91 7.85 -14.62 -27.84
N SER A 92 7.97 -15.94 -27.92
CA SER A 92 7.40 -16.73 -29.02
C SER A 92 6.70 -17.94 -28.41
N LEU A 93 5.61 -18.36 -29.03
CA LEU A 93 4.82 -19.50 -28.56
C LEU A 93 4.48 -20.42 -29.74
N GLY A 94 4.79 -21.68 -29.64
CA GLY A 94 4.31 -22.71 -30.53
C GLY A 94 2.79 -22.88 -30.49
N GLY A 95 2.25 -23.65 -31.38
CA GLY A 95 0.83 -24.02 -31.36
C GLY A 95 0.52 -24.86 -30.11
N LYS A 96 -0.50 -24.48 -29.30
CA LYS A 96 -0.90 -25.13 -28.07
C LYS A 96 0.19 -25.18 -27.00
N GLU A 97 1.19 -24.32 -27.07
CA GLU A 97 2.28 -24.23 -26.11
C GLU A 97 1.93 -23.37 -24.92
N LYS A 98 2.54 -23.71 -23.76
CA LYS A 98 2.55 -22.93 -22.52
C LYS A 98 3.97 -22.58 -22.19
N GLN A 99 4.21 -21.31 -21.88
CA GLN A 99 5.49 -20.79 -21.49
C GLN A 99 5.36 -19.95 -20.23
N VAL A 100 6.39 -19.94 -19.40
CA VAL A 100 6.47 -19.07 -18.21
C VAL A 100 7.70 -18.19 -18.38
N ILE A 101 7.49 -16.89 -18.32
CA ILE A 101 8.56 -15.90 -18.31
C ILE A 101 8.68 -15.38 -16.88
N GLY A 102 9.85 -15.59 -16.27
CA GLY A 102 10.21 -14.99 -14.99
C GLY A 102 10.79 -13.60 -15.21
N PHE A 103 10.49 -12.69 -14.31
CA PHE A 103 11.14 -11.39 -14.22
C PHE A 103 11.40 -11.04 -12.77
N GLU A 104 12.50 -10.37 -12.54
CA GLU A 104 12.88 -9.86 -11.23
C GLU A 104 12.64 -8.35 -11.19
N THR A 105 12.13 -7.88 -10.08
CA THR A 105 11.94 -6.47 -9.84
C THR A 105 11.92 -6.20 -8.34
N GLY A 106 12.15 -4.96 -7.96
CA GLY A 106 12.10 -4.49 -6.58
C GLY A 106 11.63 -3.05 -6.54
N SER A 107 11.39 -2.55 -5.36
CA SER A 107 11.06 -1.14 -5.16
C SER A 107 11.89 -0.56 -4.03
N SER A 108 12.36 0.66 -4.23
CA SER A 108 13.05 1.44 -3.18
C SER A 108 12.06 2.04 -2.18
N TRP A 109 10.77 2.02 -2.49
CA TRP A 109 9.70 2.62 -1.70
C TRP A 109 8.64 1.60 -1.35
N CYS A 110 8.06 1.73 -0.18
CA CYS A 110 6.88 0.96 0.19
C CYS A 110 5.65 1.36 -0.64
N GLY A 111 4.63 0.51 -0.66
CA GLY A 111 3.38 0.81 -1.35
C GLY A 111 2.83 -0.37 -2.15
N CYS A 112 1.70 -0.14 -2.78
CA CYS A 112 1.09 -1.10 -3.68
C CYS A 112 1.59 -0.89 -5.11
N ILE A 113 2.29 -1.87 -5.66
CA ILE A 113 2.75 -1.83 -7.05
C ILE A 113 1.77 -2.61 -7.92
N ARG A 114 1.19 -1.91 -8.89
CA ARG A 114 0.32 -2.49 -9.91
C ARG A 114 1.13 -2.77 -11.16
N PHE A 115 1.15 -4.01 -11.61
CA PHE A 115 1.72 -4.42 -12.90
C PHE A 115 0.59 -4.68 -13.87
N CYS A 116 0.62 -4.06 -15.05
CA CYS A 116 -0.37 -4.23 -16.09
C CYS A 116 0.28 -4.54 -17.44
N PHE A 117 -0.23 -5.57 -18.09
CA PHE A 117 0.14 -5.92 -19.46
C PHE A 117 -1.13 -5.81 -20.31
N SER A 118 -1.29 -4.69 -21.01
CA SER A 118 -2.54 -4.34 -21.70
C SER A 118 -2.53 -4.74 -23.15
N ASP A 119 -1.49 -4.34 -23.88
CA ASP A 119 -1.39 -4.53 -25.32
C ASP A 119 -0.05 -5.16 -25.68
N TRP A 120 -0.07 -6.01 -26.68
CA TRP A 120 1.12 -6.58 -27.27
C TRP A 120 0.99 -6.69 -28.80
N LYS A 121 2.12 -6.74 -29.49
CA LYS A 121 2.19 -6.90 -30.94
C LYS A 121 2.48 -8.36 -31.25
N CYS A 122 1.64 -8.96 -32.06
CA CYS A 122 1.90 -10.26 -32.71
C CYS A 122 2.54 -10.01 -34.05
N GLN A 123 3.68 -10.61 -34.30
CA GLN A 123 4.44 -10.48 -35.55
C GLN A 123 4.49 -11.82 -36.27
N ASP A 124 4.62 -11.76 -37.62
CA ASP A 124 4.89 -12.93 -38.45
C ASP A 124 6.35 -13.38 -38.33
N PHE A 125 6.67 -14.52 -38.95
CA PHE A 125 8.02 -15.08 -38.96
C PHE A 125 9.07 -14.12 -39.55
N PHE A 126 8.72 -13.40 -40.61
CA PHE A 126 9.61 -12.43 -41.26
C PHE A 126 9.60 -11.04 -40.64
N ARG A 127 8.74 -10.82 -39.63
CA ARG A 127 8.52 -9.52 -38.98
C ARG A 127 8.09 -8.38 -39.91
N VAL A 128 7.50 -8.72 -41.05
CA VAL A 128 6.99 -7.78 -42.04
C VAL A 128 5.62 -7.24 -41.57
N PHE A 129 4.79 -8.12 -41.07
CA PHE A 129 3.45 -7.77 -40.58
C PHE A 129 3.36 -7.84 -39.09
N SER A 130 2.59 -6.91 -38.50
CA SER A 130 2.31 -6.93 -37.08
C SER A 130 0.86 -6.56 -36.78
N LEU A 131 0.27 -7.19 -35.79
CA LEU A 131 -1.10 -6.92 -35.36
C LEU A 131 -1.14 -6.74 -33.83
N LYS A 132 -1.79 -5.68 -33.37
CA LYS A 132 -2.00 -5.43 -31.93
C LYS A 132 -3.02 -6.41 -31.37
N ARG A 133 -2.73 -6.96 -30.21
CA ARG A 133 -3.59 -7.84 -29.41
C ARG A 133 -3.75 -7.27 -28.01
N LYS A 134 -4.93 -7.41 -27.43
CA LYS A 134 -5.20 -7.04 -26.04
C LYS A 134 -4.93 -8.21 -25.12
N ALA A 135 -4.41 -7.93 -23.96
CA ALA A 135 -4.22 -8.91 -22.90
C ALA A 135 -4.99 -8.53 -21.63
N ASP A 136 -5.09 -7.23 -21.31
CA ASP A 136 -5.83 -6.64 -20.19
C ASP A 136 -5.67 -7.42 -18.86
N THR A 137 -4.43 -7.76 -18.55
CA THR A 137 -4.12 -8.46 -17.30
C THR A 137 -3.33 -7.55 -16.37
N CYS A 138 -3.79 -7.46 -15.13
CA CYS A 138 -3.11 -6.72 -14.07
C CYS A 138 -2.93 -7.61 -12.85
N ALA A 139 -1.82 -7.40 -12.14
CA ALA A 139 -1.52 -8.03 -10.86
C ALA A 139 -0.94 -6.99 -9.92
N TYR A 140 -1.01 -7.27 -8.62
CA TYR A 140 -0.59 -6.36 -7.57
C TYR A 140 0.35 -7.07 -6.61
N THR A 141 1.31 -6.33 -6.09
CA THR A 141 2.14 -6.73 -4.95
C THR A 141 2.25 -5.55 -4.00
N VAL A 142 2.36 -5.82 -2.72
CA VAL A 142 2.56 -4.78 -1.71
C VAL A 142 3.99 -4.88 -1.21
N VAL A 143 4.72 -3.78 -1.32
CA VAL A 143 6.04 -3.62 -0.73
C VAL A 143 5.86 -3.03 0.66
N MET A 144 6.21 -3.83 1.67
CA MET A 144 6.11 -3.43 3.07
C MET A 144 7.27 -2.49 3.42
N PRO A 145 7.07 -1.52 4.32
CA PRO A 145 8.15 -0.69 4.84
C PRO A 145 9.14 -1.55 5.62
N GLU A 146 10.37 -1.08 5.72
CA GLU A 146 11.41 -1.78 6.47
C GLU A 146 11.02 -1.94 7.93
N ARG A 147 11.20 -3.15 8.45
CA ARG A 147 11.04 -3.41 9.88
C ARG A 147 12.17 -2.73 10.63
N GLN A 148 11.88 -1.64 11.29
CA GLN A 148 12.89 -0.98 12.10
C GLN A 148 13.23 -1.86 13.32
N LYS A 149 14.44 -2.40 13.31
CA LYS A 149 15.07 -3.03 14.48
C LYS A 149 15.70 -1.93 15.33
N GLY A 150 14.92 -1.22 16.10
CA GLY A 150 15.41 -0.18 17.00
C GLY A 150 14.23 0.51 17.67
N GLU A 151 14.41 0.90 18.92
CA GLU A 151 13.52 1.85 19.56
C GLU A 151 13.40 3.03 18.58
N LEU A 152 12.23 3.18 17.97
CA LEU A 152 11.83 4.46 17.47
C LEU A 152 11.88 5.34 18.72
N SER A 153 12.99 6.04 18.92
CA SER A 153 13.01 7.08 19.90
C SER A 153 11.98 8.10 19.42
N LEU A 154 10.76 7.89 19.86
CA LEU A 154 9.69 8.86 19.82
C LEU A 154 10.29 10.11 20.44
N PHE A 155 10.88 10.98 19.60
CA PHE A 155 11.25 12.31 20.03
C PHE A 155 9.95 13.05 20.33
N THR A 156 9.37 12.66 21.46
CA THR A 156 8.36 13.43 22.12
C THR A 156 9.00 14.75 22.56
N ARG A 157 8.74 15.82 21.85
CA ARG A 157 8.59 17.07 22.56
C ARG A 157 7.51 16.80 23.60
N GLU A 158 7.84 17.05 24.87
CA GLU A 158 7.02 16.96 26.06
C GLU A 158 5.51 16.93 25.73
N GLY A 159 4.86 15.76 25.83
CA GLY A 159 3.41 15.68 25.65
C GLY A 159 2.81 14.36 25.17
N PHE A 160 3.55 13.48 24.48
CA PHE A 160 2.97 12.20 24.08
C PHE A 160 3.10 11.17 25.21
N ASP A 161 2.22 11.27 26.19
CA ASP A 161 2.14 10.29 27.26
C ASP A 161 1.26 9.12 26.83
N MET A 162 1.91 8.02 26.41
CA MET A 162 1.17 6.79 26.06
C MET A 162 0.44 6.15 27.23
N GLU A 163 0.78 6.49 28.47
CA GLU A 163 0.05 5.95 29.62
C GLU A 163 -1.32 6.61 29.77
N SER A 164 -1.49 7.85 29.31
CA SER A 164 -2.79 8.53 29.31
C SER A 164 -3.84 7.79 28.47
N PHE A 165 -3.42 7.02 27.46
CA PHE A 165 -4.34 6.23 26.63
C PHE A 165 -4.92 4.98 27.32
N ARG A 166 -4.41 4.60 28.49
CA ARG A 166 -4.94 3.44 29.23
C ARG A 166 -6.27 3.74 29.91
N TYR A 167 -6.55 5.01 30.14
CA TYR A 167 -7.69 5.42 30.94
C TYR A 167 -8.56 6.40 30.16
N SER A 168 -9.87 6.29 30.34
CA SER A 168 -10.81 7.24 29.74
C SER A 168 -10.94 8.46 30.65
N GLY A 169 -10.49 9.62 30.16
CA GLY A 169 -10.72 10.90 30.86
C GLY A 169 -12.17 11.38 30.84
N SER A 170 -13.08 10.71 30.13
CA SER A 170 -14.44 11.21 29.90
C SER A 170 -15.57 10.38 30.52
N ARG A 171 -15.26 9.23 31.15
CA ARG A 171 -16.29 8.37 31.76
C ARG A 171 -15.85 7.77 33.09
N PRO A 172 -16.67 7.85 34.14
CA PRO A 172 -16.42 7.15 35.41
C PRO A 172 -16.50 5.64 35.22
N GLY A 173 -15.63 4.86 35.87
CA GLY A 173 -15.51 3.42 35.76
C GLY A 173 -15.42 2.69 37.09
N ASP A 174 -15.12 1.39 37.04
CA ASP A 174 -15.05 0.52 38.24
C ASP A 174 -13.61 0.10 38.64
N ASP A 175 -12.57 0.62 37.95
CA ASP A 175 -11.19 0.27 38.29
C ASP A 175 -10.75 0.91 39.61
N PRO A 176 -10.34 0.11 40.62
CA PRO A 176 -9.85 0.64 41.91
C PRO A 176 -8.47 1.31 41.84
N GLY A 177 -7.74 1.20 40.70
CA GLY A 177 -6.36 1.67 40.56
C GLY A 177 -6.21 3.18 40.39
N GLU A 178 -7.18 3.84 39.70
CA GLU A 178 -7.13 5.28 39.45
C GLU A 178 -8.43 6.01 39.79
N THR A 179 -8.29 7.25 40.23
CA THR A 179 -9.41 8.13 40.53
C THR A 179 -9.66 9.05 39.34
N TYR A 180 -10.81 8.94 38.74
CA TYR A 180 -11.24 9.81 37.64
C TYR A 180 -11.55 11.23 38.11
N ASP A 181 -12.39 11.32 39.17
CA ASP A 181 -12.79 12.60 39.77
C ASP A 181 -13.17 12.42 41.25
N ILE A 182 -13.26 13.51 41.98
CA ILE A 182 -13.71 13.53 43.35
C ILE A 182 -14.90 14.50 43.44
N ARG A 183 -16.08 13.97 43.69
CA ARG A 183 -17.30 14.75 43.86
C ARG A 183 -17.99 14.51 45.21
N GLU A 184 -18.95 15.33 45.51
CA GLU A 184 -19.82 15.14 46.67
C GLU A 184 -20.68 13.88 46.56
N TYR A 185 -20.95 13.25 47.73
CA TYR A 185 -21.79 12.07 47.83
C TYR A 185 -23.22 12.37 47.35
N ARG A 186 -23.78 11.43 46.57
CA ARG A 186 -25.19 11.42 46.19
C ARG A 186 -25.85 10.14 46.72
N SER A 187 -27.14 10.26 47.11
CA SER A 187 -27.90 9.11 47.58
C SER A 187 -27.88 7.97 46.54
N GLY A 188 -27.33 6.80 46.93
CA GLY A 188 -27.11 5.64 46.04
C GLY A 188 -25.64 5.33 45.79
N ASP A 189 -24.70 6.21 46.13
CA ASP A 189 -23.28 5.93 45.98
C ASP A 189 -22.78 4.89 46.97
N SER A 190 -21.80 4.11 46.54
CA SER A 190 -21.21 3.07 47.38
C SER A 190 -20.29 3.64 48.47
N ILE A 191 -20.49 3.24 49.72
CA ILE A 191 -19.67 3.63 50.87
C ILE A 191 -18.18 3.26 50.66
N ARG A 192 -17.89 2.23 49.84
CA ARG A 192 -16.51 1.81 49.54
C ARG A 192 -15.73 2.82 48.68
N GLN A 193 -16.43 3.75 48.06
CA GLN A 193 -15.85 4.79 47.20
C GLN A 193 -15.59 6.11 47.94
N ILE A 194 -15.90 6.18 49.22
CA ILE A 194 -15.67 7.40 50.01
C ILE A 194 -14.18 7.68 50.15
N HIS A 195 -13.79 8.93 49.84
CA HIS A 195 -12.44 9.42 50.02
C HIS A 195 -12.28 9.95 51.46
N TRP A 196 -12.19 9.06 52.46
CA TRP A 196 -12.18 9.39 53.87
C TRP A 196 -11.23 10.53 54.28
N LYS A 197 -10.01 10.55 53.68
CA LYS A 197 -9.01 11.58 53.97
C LYS A 197 -9.45 12.97 53.50
N LEU A 198 -10.13 13.09 52.37
CA LEU A 198 -10.61 14.37 51.86
C LEU A 198 -11.93 14.76 52.53
N SER A 199 -12.82 13.81 52.76
CA SER A 199 -14.08 14.02 53.46
C SER A 199 -13.86 14.59 54.88
N GLY A 200 -12.87 14.03 55.58
CA GLY A 200 -12.52 14.56 56.91
C GLY A 200 -11.82 15.93 56.88
N LYS A 201 -11.35 16.42 55.74
CA LYS A 201 -10.74 17.74 55.59
C LYS A 201 -11.76 18.81 55.16
N LEU A 202 -12.76 18.41 54.40
CA LEU A 202 -13.78 19.31 53.84
C LEU A 202 -15.10 19.33 54.62
N ASP A 203 -15.24 18.45 55.61
CA ASP A 203 -16.44 18.23 56.43
C ASP A 203 -17.67 17.79 55.60
N ASP A 204 -17.41 17.31 54.38
CA ASP A 204 -18.42 16.79 53.45
C ASP A 204 -18.02 15.40 52.93
N ILE A 205 -18.99 14.54 52.65
CA ILE A 205 -18.71 13.20 52.16
C ILE A 205 -18.30 13.26 50.70
N MET A 206 -17.03 13.01 50.42
CA MET A 206 -16.46 13.01 49.09
C MET A 206 -16.33 11.59 48.52
N ILE A 207 -16.78 11.37 47.32
CA ILE A 207 -16.71 10.10 46.59
C ILE A 207 -15.59 10.15 45.55
N ARG A 208 -14.79 9.10 45.52
CA ARG A 208 -13.88 8.85 44.38
C ARG A 208 -14.64 8.20 43.27
N GLU A 209 -14.79 8.87 42.17
CA GLU A 209 -15.18 8.23 40.92
C GLU A 209 -13.97 7.51 40.34
N LYS A 210 -14.14 6.23 40.09
CA LYS A 210 -13.09 5.39 39.57
C LYS A 210 -13.02 5.57 38.05
N SER A 211 -11.83 5.40 37.52
CA SER A 211 -11.60 5.40 36.08
C SER A 211 -12.06 4.09 35.45
N PHE A 212 -12.46 4.12 34.20
CA PHE A 212 -12.80 2.91 33.42
C PHE A 212 -11.53 2.39 32.73
N PRO A 213 -11.08 1.17 33.01
CA PRO A 213 -10.22 0.47 32.04
C PRO A 213 -11.12 0.10 30.86
N VAL A 214 -11.05 0.89 29.81
CA VAL A 214 -11.89 0.65 28.64
C VAL A 214 -11.08 -0.21 27.67
N ASP A 215 -11.52 -1.44 27.43
CA ASP A 215 -11.08 -2.20 26.26
C ASP A 215 -11.41 -1.37 25.01
N ASP A 216 -10.42 -1.21 24.13
CA ASP A 216 -10.53 -0.47 22.85
C ASP A 216 -10.78 1.05 23.02
N THR A 217 -9.98 1.72 23.84
CA THR A 217 -10.08 3.19 24.03
C THR A 217 -9.51 4.01 22.89
N VAL A 218 -8.61 3.45 22.12
CA VAL A 218 -7.82 4.19 21.13
C VAL A 218 -8.14 3.72 19.72
N LEU A 219 -8.43 4.67 18.84
CA LEU A 219 -8.52 4.45 17.40
C LEU A 219 -7.33 5.11 16.69
N ILE A 220 -6.58 4.31 15.95
CA ILE A 220 -5.45 4.77 15.14
C ILE A 220 -5.91 4.84 13.68
N LEU A 221 -5.82 6.02 13.09
CA LEU A 221 -6.18 6.30 11.71
C LEU A 221 -4.95 6.80 10.96
N ALA A 222 -4.71 6.30 9.77
CA ALA A 222 -3.67 6.80 8.88
C ALA A 222 -4.28 7.27 7.56
N GLU A 223 -3.91 8.47 7.14
CA GLU A 223 -4.32 9.02 5.84
C GLU A 223 -3.25 8.71 4.79
N ALA A 224 -3.69 8.04 3.72
CA ALA A 224 -2.80 7.70 2.60
C ALA A 224 -2.68 8.83 1.58
N PHE A 225 -3.60 9.77 1.57
CA PHE A 225 -3.59 10.89 0.65
C PHE A 225 -2.44 11.86 0.93
N GLN A 226 -1.81 12.30 -0.15
CA GLN A 226 -0.81 13.35 -0.13
C GLN A 226 -0.98 14.22 -1.37
N ALA A 227 -1.02 15.54 -1.16
CA ALA A 227 -1.26 16.50 -2.24
C ALA A 227 -0.16 16.50 -3.30
N ASP A 228 1.10 16.35 -2.89
CA ASP A 228 2.29 16.42 -3.72
C ASP A 228 2.85 15.04 -4.15
N ARG A 229 2.30 13.94 -3.65
CA ARG A 229 2.76 12.56 -3.89
C ARG A 229 4.27 12.39 -3.73
N ASP A 230 4.83 13.01 -2.69
CA ASP A 230 6.24 12.84 -2.36
C ASP A 230 6.51 11.41 -1.85
N PRO A 231 7.33 10.60 -2.55
CA PRO A 231 7.60 9.22 -2.16
C PRO A 231 8.19 9.10 -0.75
N GLN A 232 9.04 10.03 -0.34
CA GLN A 232 9.67 10.01 0.97
C GLN A 232 8.64 10.25 2.08
N ARG A 233 7.69 11.16 1.86
CA ARG A 233 6.61 11.43 2.81
C ARG A 233 5.64 10.25 2.89
N ALA A 234 5.29 9.66 1.76
CA ALA A 234 4.46 8.46 1.71
C ALA A 234 5.05 7.33 2.55
N GLU A 235 6.34 7.08 2.38
CA GLU A 235 7.05 6.09 3.17
C GLU A 235 7.05 6.42 4.66
N THR A 236 7.32 7.67 5.01
CA THR A 236 7.31 8.12 6.42
C THR A 236 5.94 7.87 7.07
N VAL A 237 4.83 8.12 6.36
CA VAL A 237 3.48 7.83 6.87
C VAL A 237 3.31 6.34 7.15
N ALA A 238 3.74 5.48 6.24
CA ALA A 238 3.63 4.02 6.42
C ALA A 238 4.52 3.49 7.56
N GLU A 239 5.75 3.99 7.67
CA GLU A 239 6.68 3.64 8.75
C GLU A 239 6.17 4.10 10.10
N VAL A 240 5.70 5.35 10.21
CA VAL A 240 5.11 5.90 11.43
C VAL A 240 3.86 5.14 11.83
N PHE A 241 2.99 4.81 10.87
CA PHE A 241 1.81 4.01 11.15
C PHE A 241 2.19 2.64 11.72
N SER A 242 3.14 1.95 11.10
CA SER A 242 3.66 0.67 11.58
C SER A 242 4.26 0.78 12.98
N ALA A 243 5.06 1.81 13.24
CA ALA A 243 5.74 2.04 14.52
C ALA A 243 4.78 2.40 15.66
N VAL A 244 3.75 3.20 15.36
CA VAL A 244 2.70 3.53 16.33
C VAL A 244 1.97 2.26 16.73
N LEU A 245 1.53 1.43 15.77
CA LEU A 245 0.88 0.16 16.06
C LEU A 245 1.75 -0.76 16.93
N GLN A 246 3.03 -0.88 16.59
CA GLN A 246 3.99 -1.67 17.36
C GLN A 246 4.13 -1.15 18.80
N SER A 247 4.25 0.17 18.99
CA SER A 247 4.39 0.78 20.30
C SER A 247 3.18 0.51 21.21
N PHE A 248 1.97 0.54 20.65
CA PHE A 248 0.74 0.19 21.40
C PHE A 248 0.72 -1.29 21.79
N MET A 249 1.15 -2.19 20.88
CA MET A 249 1.26 -3.62 21.19
C MET A 249 2.29 -3.91 22.28
N GLU A 250 3.49 -3.33 22.20
CA GLU A 250 4.57 -3.53 23.19
C GLU A 250 4.15 -3.05 24.59
N LYS A 251 3.45 -1.92 24.64
CA LYS A 251 2.91 -1.39 25.90
C LYS A 251 1.61 -2.06 26.34
N LYS A 252 1.11 -3.04 25.57
CA LYS A 252 -0.15 -3.76 25.86
C LYS A 252 -1.35 -2.85 26.04
N ILE A 253 -1.40 -1.75 25.27
CA ILE A 253 -2.54 -0.83 25.24
C ILE A 253 -3.49 -1.33 24.16
N SER A 254 -4.74 -1.56 24.55
CA SER A 254 -5.77 -2.02 23.59
C SER A 254 -6.10 -0.91 22.61
N CYS A 255 -5.93 -1.19 21.32
CA CYS A 255 -6.23 -0.25 20.25
C CYS A 255 -6.89 -0.92 19.07
N GLN A 256 -7.61 -0.13 18.29
CA GLN A 256 -8.08 -0.50 16.97
C GLN A 256 -7.41 0.39 15.92
N ALA A 257 -7.18 -0.17 14.74
CA ALA A 257 -6.73 0.60 13.61
C ALA A 257 -7.80 0.62 12.53
N GLY A 258 -7.97 1.77 11.87
CA GLY A 258 -8.95 1.99 10.84
C GLY A 258 -8.31 2.28 9.48
N VAL A 259 -8.81 1.61 8.44
CA VAL A 259 -8.37 1.82 7.06
C VAL A 259 -9.60 1.91 6.14
N TYR A 260 -9.59 2.89 5.27
CA TYR A 260 -10.57 3.01 4.21
C TYR A 260 -10.13 2.24 2.96
N ASP A 261 -10.98 1.33 2.52
CA ASP A 261 -10.77 0.55 1.30
C ASP A 261 -11.46 1.24 0.11
N HIS A 262 -10.68 1.96 -0.69
CA HIS A 262 -11.18 2.67 -1.87
C HIS A 262 -11.79 1.74 -2.93
N SER A 263 -11.39 0.46 -2.97
CA SER A 263 -11.90 -0.49 -3.95
C SER A 263 -13.31 -0.96 -3.64
N THR A 264 -13.65 -1.07 -2.37
CA THR A 264 -14.97 -1.52 -1.89
C THR A 264 -15.84 -0.39 -1.35
N GLY A 265 -15.28 0.79 -1.14
CA GLY A 265 -15.96 1.92 -0.51
C GLY A 265 -16.36 1.68 0.94
N LYS A 266 -15.61 0.83 1.66
CA LYS A 266 -15.92 0.47 3.05
C LYS A 266 -14.78 0.85 3.98
N PHE A 267 -15.16 1.37 5.13
CA PHE A 267 -14.25 1.57 6.24
C PHE A 267 -14.13 0.26 7.05
N ARG A 268 -12.92 -0.10 7.43
CA ARG A 268 -12.63 -1.31 8.20
C ARG A 268 -11.91 -0.96 9.48
N LEU A 269 -12.40 -1.50 10.58
CA LEU A 269 -11.78 -1.45 11.89
C LEU A 269 -11.23 -2.83 12.26
N GLU A 270 -9.99 -2.88 12.71
CA GLU A 270 -9.34 -4.11 13.16
C GLU A 270 -8.67 -3.90 14.52
N LYS A 271 -8.88 -4.85 15.43
CA LYS A 271 -8.19 -4.88 16.73
C LYS A 271 -6.77 -5.32 16.51
N ILE A 272 -5.83 -4.59 17.10
CA ILE A 272 -4.40 -4.88 17.00
C ILE A 272 -3.93 -5.54 18.28
N ARG A 273 -3.68 -6.84 18.20
CA ARG A 273 -3.23 -7.66 19.34
C ARG A 273 -1.97 -8.44 19.04
N THR A 274 -1.78 -8.84 17.79
CA THR A 274 -0.68 -9.67 17.34
C THR A 274 0.11 -8.98 16.23
N GLU A 275 1.33 -9.46 16.00
CA GLU A 275 2.15 -9.01 14.89
C GLU A 275 1.46 -9.27 13.53
N GLU A 276 0.72 -10.37 13.42
CA GLU A 276 -0.06 -10.67 12.25
C GLU A 276 -1.17 -9.64 11.99
N ASP A 277 -1.86 -9.17 13.04
CA ASP A 277 -2.87 -8.11 12.91
C ASP A 277 -2.23 -6.82 12.41
N ARG A 278 -1.06 -6.46 12.95
CA ARG A 278 -0.30 -5.29 12.51
C ARG A 278 0.09 -5.38 11.03
N GLU A 279 0.64 -6.52 10.61
CA GLU A 279 1.02 -6.73 9.22
C GLU A 279 -0.19 -6.70 8.28
N ASN A 280 -1.30 -7.30 8.69
CA ASN A 280 -2.53 -7.33 7.91
C ASN A 280 -3.12 -5.93 7.72
N ILE A 281 -3.19 -5.10 8.77
CA ILE A 281 -3.73 -3.74 8.65
C ILE A 281 -2.81 -2.85 7.82
N LEU A 282 -1.49 -2.97 7.99
CA LEU A 282 -0.50 -2.25 7.20
C LEU A 282 -0.57 -2.66 5.72
N TYR A 283 -0.68 -3.96 5.44
CA TYR A 283 -0.91 -4.46 4.09
C TYR A 283 -2.17 -3.84 3.47
N ARG A 284 -3.26 -3.77 4.22
CA ARG A 284 -4.52 -3.18 3.75
C ARG A 284 -4.38 -1.68 3.51
N PHE A 285 -3.71 -0.97 4.40
CA PHE A 285 -3.42 0.45 4.25
C PHE A 285 -2.68 0.73 2.94
N LEU A 286 -1.57 0.03 2.70
CA LEU A 286 -0.78 0.17 1.49
C LEU A 286 -1.52 -0.29 0.23
N ARG A 287 -2.34 -1.36 0.33
CA ARG A 287 -3.04 -1.96 -0.81
C ARG A 287 -4.24 -1.14 -1.26
N TYR A 288 -5.00 -0.59 -0.33
CA TYR A 288 -6.30 0.00 -0.61
C TYR A 288 -6.39 1.49 -0.34
N GLY A 289 -5.46 2.06 0.41
CA GLY A 289 -5.44 3.48 0.76
C GLY A 289 -4.90 4.40 -0.33
N SER A 290 -4.19 3.86 -1.31
CA SER A 290 -3.34 4.64 -2.23
C SER A 290 -4.08 5.32 -3.41
N ASP A 291 -5.34 5.02 -3.64
CA ASP A 291 -6.12 5.62 -4.75
C ASP A 291 -6.82 6.94 -4.36
N ALA A 292 -6.54 7.48 -3.17
CA ALA A 292 -7.14 8.71 -2.68
C ALA A 292 -6.74 9.93 -3.50
N LYS A 293 -7.73 10.75 -3.85
CA LYS A 293 -7.54 12.06 -4.51
C LYS A 293 -7.70 13.23 -3.55
N THR A 294 -8.23 12.98 -2.38
CA THR A 294 -8.47 13.92 -1.29
C THR A 294 -8.39 13.16 0.02
N PRO A 295 -8.12 13.81 1.17
CA PRO A 295 -8.25 13.17 2.48
C PRO A 295 -9.68 12.66 2.67
N VAL A 296 -9.83 11.39 3.00
CA VAL A 296 -11.15 10.75 3.10
C VAL A 296 -11.29 9.86 4.33
N THR A 297 -10.19 9.44 4.94
CA THR A 297 -10.19 8.42 6.00
C THR A 297 -11.11 8.80 7.16
N VAL A 298 -11.01 10.02 7.65
CA VAL A 298 -11.85 10.52 8.76
C VAL A 298 -13.30 10.69 8.35
N ARG A 299 -13.54 11.23 7.16
CA ARG A 299 -14.92 11.42 6.66
C ARG A 299 -15.66 10.11 6.48
N GLU A 300 -14.96 9.11 5.92
CA GLU A 300 -15.56 7.79 5.72
C GLU A 300 -15.77 7.06 7.05
N TYR A 301 -14.85 7.25 8.03
CA TYR A 301 -15.08 6.79 9.39
C TYR A 301 -16.34 7.41 10.00
N LEU A 302 -16.54 8.71 9.89
CA LEU A 302 -17.67 9.42 10.49
C LEU A 302 -19.02 9.16 9.80
N LYS A 303 -19.02 8.68 8.56
CA LYS A 303 -20.25 8.33 7.82
C LYS A 303 -20.88 7.01 8.27
N ASP A 304 -20.12 6.12 8.87
CA ASP A 304 -20.64 4.83 9.30
C ASP A 304 -21.32 4.94 10.68
N PRO A 305 -22.67 4.92 10.75
CA PRO A 305 -23.40 5.11 12.00
C PRO A 305 -23.24 3.93 12.97
N GLY A 306 -22.72 2.79 12.51
CA GLY A 306 -22.49 1.60 13.32
C GLY A 306 -21.13 1.59 14.00
N ILE A 307 -20.25 2.54 13.71
CA ILE A 307 -18.91 2.59 14.29
C ILE A 307 -18.95 3.16 15.70
N GLN A 308 -18.31 2.45 16.62
CA GLN A 308 -18.15 2.84 18.01
C GLN A 308 -17.34 4.14 18.12
N ASN A 309 -17.74 5.05 18.99
CA ASN A 309 -16.93 6.21 19.35
C ASN A 309 -15.80 5.76 20.31
N PHE A 310 -14.62 6.29 20.08
CA PHE A 310 -13.44 6.05 20.92
C PHE A 310 -13.20 7.26 21.83
N ALA A 311 -12.51 7.04 22.93
CA ALA A 311 -12.11 8.13 23.82
C ALA A 311 -10.95 8.93 23.23
N ASN A 312 -10.01 8.22 22.60
CA ASN A 312 -8.79 8.79 22.05
C ASN A 312 -8.63 8.42 20.58
N TYR A 313 -8.16 9.37 19.80
CA TYR A 313 -7.87 9.20 18.38
C TYR A 313 -6.42 9.55 18.12
N VAL A 314 -5.71 8.69 17.41
CA VAL A 314 -4.38 8.97 16.87
C VAL A 314 -4.52 9.08 15.37
N TYR A 315 -4.31 10.27 14.83
CA TYR A 315 -4.43 10.53 13.40
C TYR A 315 -3.08 10.82 12.78
N ILE A 316 -2.67 9.98 11.82
CA ILE A 316 -1.38 10.06 11.15
C ILE A 316 -1.62 10.59 9.74
N THR A 317 -1.01 11.71 9.39
CA THR A 317 -1.17 12.35 8.08
C THR A 317 0.16 12.85 7.53
N GLY A 318 0.32 12.76 6.22
CA GLY A 318 1.44 13.38 5.49
C GLY A 318 1.13 14.79 4.97
N ASP A 319 -0.10 15.26 5.10
CA ASP A 319 -0.50 16.59 4.66
C ASP A 319 -0.58 17.56 5.84
N PRO A 320 0.31 18.57 5.92
CA PRO A 320 0.29 19.54 7.01
C PRO A 320 -0.94 20.47 6.99
N GLN A 321 -1.67 20.51 5.88
CA GLN A 321 -2.89 21.33 5.72
C GLN A 321 -4.18 20.51 5.92
N ASP A 322 -4.05 19.26 6.32
CA ASP A 322 -5.18 18.38 6.53
C ASP A 322 -6.00 18.80 7.76
N LYS A 323 -7.25 19.22 7.49
CA LYS A 323 -8.21 19.65 8.52
C LYS A 323 -9.15 18.53 8.98
N GLU A 324 -8.96 17.32 8.51
CA GLU A 324 -9.82 16.18 8.86
C GLU A 324 -9.76 15.88 10.38
N ALA A 325 -8.63 16.15 11.02
CA ALA A 325 -8.47 15.99 12.46
C ALA A 325 -9.44 16.85 13.29
N GLU A 326 -9.82 18.04 12.80
CA GLU A 326 -10.79 18.91 13.47
C GLU A 326 -12.16 18.23 13.60
N LEU A 327 -12.51 17.38 12.64
CA LEU A 327 -13.78 16.62 12.65
C LEU A 327 -13.77 15.53 13.74
N LEU A 328 -12.60 14.97 14.06
CA LEU A 328 -12.45 13.97 15.13
C LEU A 328 -12.50 14.63 16.51
N ALA A 329 -12.00 15.85 16.65
CA ALA A 329 -11.98 16.57 17.94
C ALA A 329 -13.37 16.76 18.57
N ALA A 330 -14.42 16.73 17.75
CA ALA A 330 -15.80 16.74 18.22
C ALA A 330 -16.25 15.41 18.86
N LYS A 331 -15.49 14.32 18.68
CA LYS A 331 -15.82 12.95 19.14
C LYS A 331 -15.00 12.50 20.35
N GLY A 332 -13.78 13.00 20.51
CA GLY A 332 -12.88 12.62 21.59
C GLY A 332 -11.56 13.37 21.51
N GLU A 333 -10.61 12.97 22.34
CA GLU A 333 -9.27 13.55 22.34
C GLU A 333 -8.51 13.09 21.08
N VAL A 334 -7.89 14.05 20.38
CA VAL A 334 -7.20 13.76 19.11
C VAL A 334 -5.72 14.11 19.22
N THR A 335 -4.88 13.12 18.99
CA THR A 335 -3.43 13.31 18.80
C THR A 335 -3.10 13.22 17.33
N ILE A 336 -2.55 14.30 16.77
CA ILE A 336 -2.17 14.37 15.37
C ILE A 336 -0.67 14.07 15.23
N VAL A 337 -0.34 13.14 14.35
CA VAL A 337 1.03 12.79 13.99
C VAL A 337 1.26 13.23 12.55
N GLY A 338 1.90 14.39 12.39
CA GLY A 338 2.23 14.95 11.08
C GLY A 338 3.55 14.38 10.55
N CYS A 339 3.53 13.78 9.38
CA CYS A 339 4.69 13.25 8.66
C CYS A 339 5.13 14.24 7.60
N GLY A 340 6.07 15.13 7.90
CA GLY A 340 6.54 16.16 6.98
C GLY A 340 8.04 16.15 6.76
N THR A 341 8.51 16.49 5.57
CA THR A 341 9.89 16.83 5.27
C THR A 341 10.18 18.26 5.79
N GLY A 342 10.32 18.43 7.11
CA GLY A 342 10.86 19.61 7.74
C GLY A 342 10.16 20.94 7.43
N GLY A 343 9.14 21.31 8.21
CA GLY A 343 8.55 22.65 8.21
C GLY A 343 7.97 22.97 9.58
N ARG A 344 8.40 24.09 10.16
CA ARG A 344 8.00 24.60 11.48
C ARG A 344 6.61 25.24 11.42
N ASP A 345 5.94 25.16 12.56
CA ASP A 345 4.97 26.11 13.08
C ASP A 345 3.54 26.13 12.52
N SER A 346 2.67 25.50 13.27
CA SER A 346 1.35 26.08 13.57
C SER A 346 0.82 25.49 14.87
N GLY A 347 0.35 26.36 15.76
CA GLY A 347 -0.01 26.07 17.15
C GLY A 347 -1.25 25.18 17.26
N GLY A 348 -1.01 24.00 17.58
CA GLY A 348 -1.83 22.92 18.06
C GLY A 348 -0.87 21.87 18.58
N GLU A 349 -1.23 21.05 19.54
CA GLU A 349 -0.38 19.96 20.02
C GLU A 349 -0.05 19.01 18.87
N GLN A 350 0.94 19.38 18.06
CA GLN A 350 1.46 18.60 16.96
C GLN A 350 2.70 17.88 17.42
N VAL A 351 2.59 16.58 17.57
CA VAL A 351 3.77 15.72 17.70
C VAL A 351 4.38 15.57 16.32
N LEU A 352 5.37 16.40 16.02
CA LEU A 352 6.14 16.33 14.79
C LEU A 352 7.20 15.23 14.94
N TRP A 353 7.00 14.13 14.25
CA TRP A 353 8.01 13.11 14.06
C TRP A 353 9.05 13.62 13.07
N LYS A 354 10.21 14.08 13.55
CA LYS A 354 11.40 14.19 12.72
C LYS A 354 12.03 12.81 12.66
N TYR A 355 11.72 12.06 11.64
CA TYR A 355 12.57 10.96 11.23
C TYR A 355 13.89 11.57 10.77
N GLY A 356 14.96 11.31 11.51
CA GLY A 356 16.32 11.61 11.05
C GLY A 356 16.63 10.70 9.89
N SER A 357 16.29 11.09 8.68
CA SER A 357 16.80 10.45 7.49
C SER A 357 18.31 10.68 7.46
N GLN A 358 19.09 9.67 7.81
CA GLN A 358 20.34 9.49 7.09
C GLN A 358 19.90 9.47 5.62
N ASN A 359 20.38 10.45 4.88
CA ASN A 359 19.98 10.71 3.50
C ASN A 359 19.98 9.38 2.72
N PRO A 360 18.84 8.84 2.26
CA PRO A 360 18.79 7.53 1.62
C PRO A 360 19.66 7.46 0.38
N LYS A 361 20.01 8.62 -0.20
CA LYS A 361 20.89 8.72 -1.37
C LYS A 361 22.32 8.26 -1.09
N ASP A 362 22.83 8.38 0.12
CA ASP A 362 24.20 7.97 0.45
C ASP A 362 24.28 6.48 0.83
N SER A 363 23.23 5.94 1.47
CA SER A 363 23.09 4.50 1.70
C SER A 363 22.73 3.74 0.42
N GLN A 364 21.94 4.35 -0.45
CA GLN A 364 21.52 3.76 -1.73
C GLN A 364 22.68 3.59 -2.72
N LYS A 365 23.66 4.51 -2.73
CA LYS A 365 24.82 4.37 -3.62
C LYS A 365 25.70 3.16 -3.27
N GLN A 366 25.86 2.85 -1.99
CA GLN A 366 26.68 1.71 -1.58
C GLN A 366 25.98 0.35 -1.70
N HIS A 367 24.64 0.29 -1.53
CA HIS A 367 23.86 -0.94 -1.66
C HIS A 367 23.35 -1.20 -3.10
N MET A 368 23.11 -0.16 -3.90
CA MET A 368 22.72 -0.32 -5.31
C MET A 368 23.88 -0.80 -6.22
N GLU A 369 25.13 -0.58 -5.84
CA GLU A 369 26.28 -1.13 -6.58
C GLU A 369 26.48 -2.62 -6.36
N ASN A 370 25.92 -3.22 -5.29
CA ASN A 370 26.11 -4.62 -4.94
C ASN A 370 24.86 -5.52 -4.99
N ASN A 371 23.63 -4.98 -5.02
CA ASN A 371 22.41 -5.79 -5.05
C ASN A 371 21.35 -5.17 -5.95
N CYS A 372 21.21 -5.77 -7.10
CA CYS A 372 20.10 -5.63 -8.06
C CYS A 372 19.61 -4.20 -8.29
N PRO A 373 20.22 -3.45 -9.21
CA PRO A 373 19.64 -2.19 -9.65
C PRO A 373 18.28 -2.49 -10.31
N VAL A 374 17.35 -1.58 -10.18
CA VAL A 374 16.00 -1.59 -10.79
C VAL A 374 16.01 -1.85 -12.32
N SER A 375 17.17 -2.00 -12.92
CA SER A 375 17.42 -2.25 -14.34
C SER A 375 18.04 -3.60 -14.68
N CYS A 376 18.30 -4.51 -13.74
CA CYS A 376 18.86 -5.84 -14.06
C CYS A 376 17.74 -6.84 -14.36
N TRP A 377 17.59 -7.12 -15.62
CA TRP A 377 16.66 -8.12 -16.19
C TRP A 377 17.42 -9.38 -16.51
N LYS A 378 17.18 -10.47 -15.82
CA LYS A 378 17.51 -11.81 -16.30
C LYS A 378 16.22 -12.48 -16.74
N LEU A 379 16.11 -12.69 -18.04
CA LEU A 379 15.13 -13.60 -18.64
C LEU A 379 15.69 -15.02 -18.49
N HIS A 380 15.00 -15.87 -17.76
CA HIS A 380 15.24 -17.32 -17.70
C HIS A 380 14.13 -18.08 -18.38
#